data_7f3495ed73d97f93dcdebeb1367e31fb
#
_entry.id   7f3495ed73d97f93dcdebeb1367e31fb
#
_cell.length_a   1.000
_cell.length_b   1.000
_cell.length_c   1.000
_cell.angle_alpha   90.00
_cell.angle_beta   90.00
_cell.angle_gamma   90.00
#
_symmetry.space_group_name_H-M   'P 1'
#
loop_
_entity.id
_entity.type
_entity.pdbx_description
1 polymer ?
#
loop_
_entity_poly.entity_id
_entity_poly.type
_entity_poly.pdbx_seq_one_letter_code
_entity_poly.pdbx_strand_id
1 'polypeptide(L)'
;MKRFRLIIVFLAVLSVFSSCRQTTGTETEMPEDFVLLSEVVPDIILEIRYYSTYNFVGARVDGYEAPVAIMTKKAASALKEVSDELKARGYCLKVFDAYRPQKAVSHFVRWAEDLDDVKMKPSFYPDVDKSRLFELGYIMELSGHSRGSTVDLTLVEIATGKELDMGGPFDWFGELSHPDYQNITDAQKANRTILRDAMLLHGFNPLESEWWHFTLAEEPYPDTYFNFPIKLY
;
A
#
# COMPACT_ATOMS: atom_id res chain seq x y z
N MET A 1 -40.72 -61.19 20.52
CA MET A 1 -40.75 -59.96 19.67
C MET A 1 -40.08 -58.85 20.45
N LYS A 2 -38.78 -58.52 20.14
CA LYS A 2 -38.02 -57.44 20.79
C LYS A 2 -38.03 -56.21 19.83
N ARG A 3 -38.63 -55.10 20.29
CA ARG A 3 -38.69 -53.87 19.57
C ARG A 3 -37.35 -53.09 19.78
N PHE A 4 -36.55 -52.92 18.72
CA PHE A 4 -35.41 -52.03 18.71
C PHE A 4 -35.92 -50.58 18.52
N ARG A 5 -35.58 -49.67 19.47
CA ARG A 5 -35.79 -48.24 19.34
C ARG A 5 -34.51 -47.66 18.74
N LEU A 6 -34.64 -47.11 17.56
CA LEU A 6 -33.60 -46.36 16.86
C LEU A 6 -33.53 -44.95 17.46
N ILE A 7 -32.42 -44.61 18.13
CA ILE A 7 -32.15 -43.24 18.62
C ILE A 7 -31.39 -42.50 17.50
N ILE A 8 -32.05 -41.54 16.86
CA ILE A 8 -31.42 -40.64 15.90
C ILE A 8 -30.81 -39.49 16.69
N VAL A 9 -29.46 -39.44 16.74
CA VAL A 9 -28.73 -38.29 17.29
C VAL A 9 -28.53 -37.25 16.18
N PHE A 10 -29.22 -36.12 16.30
CA PHE A 10 -28.98 -34.98 15.45
C PHE A 10 -27.69 -34.26 15.91
N LEU A 11 -26.61 -34.42 15.16
CA LEU A 11 -25.43 -33.54 15.29
C LEU A 11 -25.73 -32.19 14.64
N ALA A 12 -25.95 -31.18 15.47
CA ALA A 12 -26.01 -29.79 14.99
C ALA A 12 -24.57 -29.30 14.68
N VAL A 13 -24.24 -29.22 13.41
CA VAL A 13 -23.00 -28.56 12.95
C VAL A 13 -23.21 -27.05 13.08
N LEU A 14 -22.62 -26.44 14.12
CA LEU A 14 -22.52 -25.00 14.23
C LEU A 14 -21.48 -24.53 13.21
N SER A 15 -21.94 -23.99 12.07
CA SER A 15 -21.11 -23.27 11.12
C SER A 15 -20.81 -21.89 11.71
N VAL A 16 -19.59 -21.72 12.22
CA VAL A 16 -19.09 -20.39 12.60
C VAL A 16 -18.77 -19.63 11.31
N PHE A 17 -19.72 -18.86 10.82
CA PHE A 17 -19.44 -17.86 9.82
C PHE A 17 -18.61 -16.75 10.47
N SER A 18 -17.31 -16.73 10.20
CA SER A 18 -16.46 -15.58 10.47
C SER A 18 -16.93 -14.45 9.54
N SER A 19 -17.77 -13.58 10.09
CA SER A 19 -18.26 -12.39 9.36
C SER A 19 -17.08 -11.42 9.23
N CYS A 20 -16.54 -11.31 8.03
CA CYS A 20 -15.65 -10.21 7.65
C CYS A 20 -16.43 -8.90 7.91
N ARG A 21 -16.04 -8.16 8.95
CA ARG A 21 -16.69 -6.92 9.34
C ARG A 21 -16.24 -5.83 8.38
N GLN A 22 -16.93 -5.68 7.24
CA GLN A 22 -16.88 -4.43 6.49
C GLN A 22 -17.56 -3.36 7.35
N THR A 23 -16.76 -2.45 7.91
CA THR A 23 -17.29 -1.22 8.53
C THR A 23 -17.77 -0.31 7.41
N THR A 24 -19.02 -0.43 7.00
CA THR A 24 -19.69 0.45 6.02
C THR A 24 -20.21 1.74 6.67
N GLY A 25 -19.54 2.24 7.70
CA GLY A 25 -19.80 3.55 8.29
C GLY A 25 -19.01 4.62 7.52
N THR A 26 -19.58 5.81 7.36
CA THR A 26 -18.83 7.01 6.95
C THR A 26 -17.92 7.41 8.12
N GLU A 27 -16.76 6.73 8.25
CA GLU A 27 -15.74 7.17 9.18
C GLU A 27 -15.24 8.54 8.69
N THR A 28 -15.50 9.59 9.45
CA THR A 28 -15.09 10.96 9.12
C THR A 28 -13.84 11.38 9.89
N GLU A 29 -13.50 10.64 10.93
CA GLU A 29 -12.41 10.93 11.84
C GLU A 29 -11.34 9.83 11.79
N MET A 30 -10.08 10.24 11.96
CA MET A 30 -8.95 9.32 12.05
C MET A 30 -9.05 8.52 13.36
N PRO A 31 -8.96 7.16 13.33
CA PRO A 31 -8.95 6.37 14.54
C PRO A 31 -7.76 6.71 15.45
N GLU A 32 -7.91 6.56 16.76
CA GLU A 32 -6.89 6.90 17.76
C GLU A 32 -5.55 6.18 17.52
N ASP A 33 -5.56 4.96 16.98
CA ASP A 33 -4.36 4.18 16.69
C ASP A 33 -3.62 4.59 15.40
N PHE A 34 -4.09 5.61 14.71
CA PHE A 34 -3.42 6.19 13.54
C PHE A 34 -2.71 7.48 13.90
N VAL A 35 -1.74 7.88 13.09
CA VAL A 35 -0.93 9.08 13.28
C VAL A 35 -0.49 9.66 11.93
N LEU A 36 -0.32 10.97 11.87
CA LEU A 36 0.37 11.62 10.76
C LEU A 36 1.84 11.21 10.78
N LEU A 37 2.33 10.68 9.69
CA LEU A 37 3.69 10.14 9.61
C LEU A 37 4.77 11.21 9.85
N SER A 38 4.51 12.45 9.47
CA SER A 38 5.40 13.59 9.73
C SER A 38 5.57 13.94 11.23
N GLU A 39 4.65 13.50 12.09
CA GLU A 39 4.79 13.69 13.55
C GLU A 39 5.76 12.68 14.17
N VAL A 40 5.91 11.50 13.54
CA VAL A 40 6.78 10.39 14.00
C VAL A 40 8.14 10.44 13.32
N VAL A 41 8.16 10.77 12.03
CA VAL A 41 9.35 10.87 11.18
C VAL A 41 9.44 12.30 10.60
N PRO A 42 9.95 13.29 11.36
CA PRO A 42 9.89 14.71 10.97
C PRO A 42 10.62 15.06 9.68
N ASP A 43 11.67 14.30 9.34
CA ASP A 43 12.49 14.55 8.14
C ASP A 43 11.97 13.80 6.88
N ILE A 44 10.82 13.16 6.97
CA ILE A 44 10.25 12.40 5.87
C ILE A 44 9.81 13.31 4.73
N ILE A 45 10.14 12.95 3.51
CA ILE A 45 9.70 13.67 2.32
C ILE A 45 8.36 13.05 1.87
N LEU A 46 7.34 13.89 1.68
CA LEU A 46 6.04 13.45 1.21
C LEU A 46 5.81 13.93 -0.22
N GLU A 47 5.61 12.99 -1.14
CA GLU A 47 5.15 13.23 -2.51
C GLU A 47 3.89 12.38 -2.76
N ILE A 48 2.82 12.71 -2.06
CA ILE A 48 1.58 11.92 -2.07
C ILE A 48 0.95 11.95 -3.45
N ARG A 49 1.17 10.89 -4.23
CA ARG A 49 0.85 10.80 -5.66
C ARG A 49 -0.65 10.87 -5.90
N TYR A 50 -1.44 10.28 -5.06
CA TYR A 50 -2.91 10.23 -5.25
C TYR A 50 -3.62 11.51 -4.80
N TYR A 51 -2.95 12.39 -4.06
CA TYR A 51 -3.42 13.76 -3.85
C TYR A 51 -3.19 14.64 -5.09
N SER A 52 -2.15 14.38 -5.86
CA SER A 52 -1.82 15.08 -7.10
C SER A 52 -2.58 14.49 -8.31
N THR A 53 -2.40 15.09 -9.48
CA THR A 53 -2.88 14.55 -10.76
C THR A 53 -1.85 13.69 -11.47
N TYR A 54 -0.61 13.60 -10.97
CA TYR A 54 0.45 12.78 -11.55
C TYR A 54 0.45 11.38 -10.92
N ASN A 55 -0.55 10.59 -11.31
CA ASN A 55 -0.75 9.19 -10.97
C ASN A 55 -1.42 8.49 -12.16
N PHE A 56 -1.60 7.18 -12.10
CA PHE A 56 -2.15 6.42 -13.23
C PHE A 56 -3.61 6.74 -13.58
N VAL A 57 -4.38 7.34 -12.64
CA VAL A 57 -5.75 7.83 -12.88
C VAL A 57 -5.72 9.18 -13.63
N GLY A 58 -4.69 10.00 -13.42
CA GLY A 58 -4.56 11.34 -13.99
C GLY A 58 -5.51 12.37 -13.38
N ALA A 59 -5.94 12.14 -12.14
CA ALA A 59 -6.79 13.01 -11.34
C ALA A 59 -6.48 12.79 -9.85
N ARG A 60 -6.86 13.75 -8.99
CA ARG A 60 -6.83 13.52 -7.56
C ARG A 60 -7.81 12.41 -7.19
N VAL A 61 -7.33 11.44 -6.42
CA VAL A 61 -8.10 10.26 -6.03
C VAL A 61 -9.04 10.56 -4.86
N ASP A 62 -10.21 9.95 -4.86
CA ASP A 62 -11.21 10.13 -3.81
C ASP A 62 -10.65 9.81 -2.43
N GLY A 63 -10.90 10.69 -1.48
CA GLY A 63 -10.45 10.53 -0.09
C GLY A 63 -9.08 11.13 0.22
N TYR A 64 -8.31 11.59 -0.77
CA TYR A 64 -7.09 12.37 -0.56
C TYR A 64 -7.44 13.87 -0.52
N GLU A 65 -7.63 14.42 0.68
CA GLU A 65 -8.01 15.82 0.91
C GLU A 65 -6.81 16.69 1.29
N ALA A 66 -5.69 16.08 1.72
CA ALA A 66 -4.42 16.75 2.00
C ALA A 66 -3.23 15.89 1.54
N PRO A 67 -2.06 16.51 1.23
CA PRO A 67 -0.84 15.78 0.83
C PRO A 67 -0.07 15.27 2.04
N VAL A 68 -0.73 14.47 2.88
CA VAL A 68 -0.16 13.89 4.11
C VAL A 68 -0.18 12.37 4.05
N ALA A 69 0.76 11.74 4.74
CA ALA A 69 0.80 10.30 4.93
C ALA A 69 0.30 9.96 6.34
N ILE A 70 -0.55 8.94 6.44
CA ILE A 70 -1.11 8.44 7.69
C ILE A 70 -0.77 6.95 7.79
N MET A 71 -0.41 6.49 8.97
CA MET A 71 -0.18 5.07 9.27
C MET A 71 -0.72 4.70 10.64
N THR A 72 -0.86 3.40 10.92
CA THR A 72 -1.03 2.94 12.29
C THR A 72 0.20 3.33 13.12
N LYS A 73 0.01 3.66 14.40
CA LYS A 73 1.11 4.04 15.30
C LYS A 73 2.22 2.99 15.34
N LYS A 74 1.86 1.69 15.30
CA LYS A 74 2.82 0.59 15.28
C LYS A 74 3.67 0.62 14.01
N ALA A 75 3.06 0.78 12.85
CA ALA A 75 3.77 0.83 11.57
C ALA A 75 4.62 2.12 11.45
N ALA A 76 4.10 3.26 11.90
CA ALA A 76 4.84 4.51 11.91
C ALA A 76 6.09 4.44 12.82
N SER A 77 5.99 3.78 13.99
CA SER A 77 7.14 3.54 14.88
C SER A 77 8.20 2.67 14.23
N ALA A 78 7.81 1.57 13.58
CA ALA A 78 8.75 0.71 12.85
C ALA A 78 9.40 1.46 11.67
N LEU A 79 8.64 2.28 10.94
CA LEU A 79 9.17 3.09 9.85
C LEU A 79 10.14 4.17 10.34
N LYS A 80 9.95 4.67 11.57
CA LYS A 80 10.93 5.57 12.18
C LYS A 80 12.28 4.88 12.39
N GLU A 81 12.30 3.63 12.82
CA GLU A 81 13.54 2.88 12.98
C GLU A 81 14.25 2.67 11.64
N VAL A 82 13.49 2.37 10.55
CA VAL A 82 14.01 2.35 9.18
C VAL A 82 14.64 3.69 8.81
N SER A 83 13.93 4.79 9.10
CA SER A 83 14.40 6.15 8.80
C SER A 83 15.69 6.48 9.55
N ASP A 84 15.78 6.15 10.85
CA ASP A 84 16.95 6.42 11.68
C ASP A 84 18.18 5.65 11.17
N GLU A 85 18.03 4.36 10.80
CA GLU A 85 19.10 3.55 10.19
C GLU A 85 19.59 4.15 8.88
N LEU A 86 18.66 4.43 7.96
CA LEU A 86 19.00 4.93 6.64
C LEU A 86 19.61 6.34 6.69
N LYS A 87 19.14 7.17 7.62
CA LYS A 87 19.71 8.50 7.86
C LYS A 87 21.18 8.43 8.30
N ALA A 88 21.54 7.46 9.15
CA ALA A 88 22.94 7.22 9.54
C ALA A 88 23.82 6.79 8.33
N ARG A 89 23.20 6.29 7.27
CA ARG A 89 23.85 5.92 6.00
C ARG A 89 23.79 7.00 4.92
N GLY A 90 23.21 8.18 5.25
CA GLY A 90 23.12 9.33 4.35
C GLY A 90 21.86 9.36 3.47
N TYR A 91 20.81 8.61 3.82
CA TYR A 91 19.56 8.56 3.06
C TYR A 91 18.37 9.07 3.86
N CYS A 92 17.40 9.66 3.17
CA CYS A 92 16.11 10.08 3.70
C CYS A 92 14.99 9.29 3.00
N LEU A 93 13.92 8.98 3.71
CA LEU A 93 12.74 8.35 3.13
C LEU A 93 11.89 9.37 2.38
N LYS A 94 11.38 8.98 1.21
CA LYS A 94 10.38 9.71 0.44
C LYS A 94 9.17 8.80 0.20
N VAL A 95 8.00 9.21 0.69
CA VAL A 95 6.76 8.43 0.65
C VAL A 95 5.87 8.92 -0.48
N PHE A 96 5.37 7.98 -1.28
CA PHE A 96 4.42 8.18 -2.36
C PHE A 96 2.98 7.93 -1.92
N ASP A 97 2.76 6.90 -1.08
CA ASP A 97 1.48 6.55 -0.48
C ASP A 97 1.70 5.81 0.85
N ALA A 98 0.68 5.86 1.73
CA ALA A 98 0.66 5.12 2.99
C ALA A 98 -0.76 4.56 3.23
N TYR A 99 -1.47 4.95 4.29
CA TYR A 99 -2.88 4.61 4.40
C TYR A 99 -3.65 5.14 3.19
N ARG A 100 -4.45 4.27 2.56
CA ARG A 100 -5.32 4.55 1.41
C ARG A 100 -6.75 4.18 1.79
N PRO A 101 -7.68 5.14 1.86
CA PRO A 101 -9.06 4.83 2.24
C PRO A 101 -9.73 3.93 1.20
N GLN A 102 -10.67 3.07 1.62
CA GLN A 102 -11.37 2.15 0.72
C GLN A 102 -12.10 2.88 -0.43
N LYS A 103 -12.56 4.12 -0.21
CA LYS A 103 -13.13 4.94 -1.30
C LYS A 103 -12.12 5.27 -2.42
N ALA A 104 -10.83 5.38 -2.09
CA ALA A 104 -9.78 5.54 -3.09
C ALA A 104 -9.59 4.26 -3.92
N VAL A 105 -9.57 3.09 -3.27
CA VAL A 105 -9.54 1.79 -3.95
C VAL A 105 -10.75 1.64 -4.88
N SER A 106 -11.95 2.01 -4.40
CA SER A 106 -13.16 2.01 -5.24
C SER A 106 -13.07 3.00 -6.42
N HIS A 107 -12.33 4.10 -6.28
CA HIS A 107 -12.04 5.01 -7.40
C HIS A 107 -11.14 4.33 -8.44
N PHE A 108 -10.12 3.58 -8.03
CA PHE A 108 -9.27 2.82 -8.96
C PHE A 108 -10.07 1.77 -9.73
N VAL A 109 -10.99 1.07 -9.06
CA VAL A 109 -11.90 0.09 -9.71
C VAL A 109 -12.73 0.78 -10.78
N ARG A 110 -13.44 1.87 -10.46
CA ARG A 110 -14.25 2.62 -11.43
C ARG A 110 -13.43 3.16 -12.60
N TRP A 111 -12.21 3.68 -12.32
CA TRP A 111 -11.30 4.13 -13.36
C TRP A 111 -10.87 2.96 -14.28
N ALA A 112 -10.59 1.79 -13.73
CA ALA A 112 -10.17 0.62 -14.51
C ALA A 112 -11.30 0.07 -15.40
N GLU A 113 -12.56 0.20 -14.97
CA GLU A 113 -13.74 -0.18 -15.73
C GLU A 113 -14.03 0.79 -16.90
N ASP A 114 -13.60 2.05 -16.84
CA ASP A 114 -13.67 3.02 -17.92
C ASP A 114 -12.52 2.80 -18.90
N LEU A 115 -12.72 1.93 -19.88
CA LEU A 115 -11.68 1.54 -20.86
C LEU A 115 -11.23 2.68 -21.78
N ASP A 116 -12.01 3.75 -21.89
CA ASP A 116 -11.71 4.91 -22.74
C ASP A 116 -10.77 5.91 -22.05
N ASP A 117 -10.70 5.94 -20.70
CA ASP A 117 -9.79 6.81 -19.96
C ASP A 117 -8.36 6.24 -19.96
N VAL A 118 -7.64 6.47 -21.03
CA VAL A 118 -6.24 6.02 -21.24
C VAL A 118 -5.23 7.15 -21.23
N LYS A 119 -5.59 8.34 -20.73
CA LYS A 119 -4.75 9.55 -20.77
C LYS A 119 -3.38 9.36 -20.12
N MET A 120 -3.26 8.52 -19.09
CA MET A 120 -2.02 8.27 -18.37
C MET A 120 -1.30 6.99 -18.81
N LYS A 121 -1.85 6.25 -19.79
CA LYS A 121 -1.26 5.02 -20.31
C LYS A 121 0.20 5.17 -20.71
N PRO A 122 0.63 6.20 -21.45
CA PRO A 122 2.03 6.35 -21.86
C PRO A 122 3.01 6.47 -20.69
N SER A 123 2.55 6.96 -19.54
CA SER A 123 3.39 7.24 -18.37
C SER A 123 3.43 6.12 -17.34
N PHE A 124 2.40 5.27 -17.29
CA PHE A 124 2.26 4.27 -16.21
C PHE A 124 2.06 2.84 -16.71
N TYR A 125 1.43 2.62 -17.86
CA TYR A 125 1.11 1.27 -18.35
C TYR A 125 1.14 1.17 -19.90
N PRO A 126 2.25 1.63 -20.56
CA PRO A 126 2.29 1.71 -22.03
C PRO A 126 2.07 0.34 -22.69
N ASP A 127 2.59 -0.71 -22.08
CA ASP A 127 2.61 -2.07 -22.61
C ASP A 127 1.47 -2.96 -22.06
N VAL A 128 0.63 -2.42 -21.17
CA VAL A 128 -0.49 -3.16 -20.57
C VAL A 128 -1.82 -2.70 -21.17
N ASP A 129 -2.63 -3.66 -21.59
CA ASP A 129 -4.01 -3.37 -21.98
C ASP A 129 -4.86 -3.10 -20.75
N LYS A 130 -5.56 -1.96 -20.73
CA LYS A 130 -6.37 -1.54 -19.57
C LYS A 130 -7.45 -2.57 -19.20
N SER A 131 -8.00 -3.27 -20.17
CA SER A 131 -8.98 -4.34 -19.93
C SER A 131 -8.44 -5.52 -19.11
N ARG A 132 -7.11 -5.64 -18.98
CA ARG A 132 -6.44 -6.73 -18.28
C ARG A 132 -5.96 -6.38 -16.87
N LEU A 133 -6.20 -5.14 -16.42
CA LEU A 133 -5.66 -4.67 -15.13
C LEU A 133 -6.12 -5.51 -13.93
N PHE A 134 -7.38 -5.97 -13.93
CA PHE A 134 -7.90 -6.88 -12.91
C PHE A 134 -7.31 -8.29 -13.02
N GLU A 135 -7.25 -8.83 -14.22
CA GLU A 135 -6.67 -10.16 -14.51
C GLU A 135 -5.20 -10.23 -14.06
N LEU A 136 -4.44 -9.17 -14.32
CA LEU A 136 -3.02 -9.08 -14.01
C LEU A 136 -2.75 -8.66 -12.54
N GLY A 137 -3.78 -8.37 -11.76
CA GLY A 137 -3.66 -8.03 -10.34
C GLY A 137 -3.18 -6.59 -10.05
N TYR A 138 -3.11 -5.70 -11.06
CA TYR A 138 -2.73 -4.29 -10.84
C TYR A 138 -3.83 -3.51 -10.12
N ILE A 139 -5.10 -3.84 -10.36
CA ILE A 139 -6.25 -3.25 -9.67
C ILE A 139 -7.02 -4.34 -8.95
N MET A 140 -7.33 -4.11 -7.68
CA MET A 140 -8.06 -5.02 -6.81
C MET A 140 -9.14 -4.25 -6.03
N GLU A 141 -10.18 -4.95 -5.57
CA GLU A 141 -11.27 -4.37 -4.78
C GLU A 141 -10.89 -4.03 -3.33
N LEU A 142 -9.83 -4.69 -2.82
CA LEU A 142 -9.27 -4.47 -1.49
C LEU A 142 -7.76 -4.21 -1.60
N SER A 143 -7.22 -3.39 -0.70
CA SER A 143 -5.81 -3.04 -0.68
C SER A 143 -5.21 -3.15 0.72
N GLY A 144 -3.98 -3.65 0.82
CA GLY A 144 -3.18 -3.63 2.05
C GLY A 144 -3.07 -2.23 2.67
N HIS A 145 -2.98 -1.21 1.84
CA HIS A 145 -2.94 0.19 2.28
C HIS A 145 -4.15 0.60 3.10
N SER A 146 -5.34 0.06 2.81
CA SER A 146 -6.57 0.38 3.57
C SER A 146 -6.54 -0.14 5.00
N ARG A 147 -5.59 -1.02 5.34
CA ARG A 147 -5.37 -1.51 6.72
C ARG A 147 -4.45 -0.62 7.55
N GLY A 148 -3.79 0.37 6.90
CA GLY A 148 -2.99 1.41 7.57
C GLY A 148 -1.57 1.00 7.96
N SER A 149 -1.09 -0.16 7.54
CA SER A 149 0.27 -0.64 7.86
C SER A 149 1.13 -0.92 6.63
N THR A 150 0.70 -0.44 5.47
CA THR A 150 1.40 -0.52 4.19
C THR A 150 1.90 0.86 3.77
N VAL A 151 3.07 0.91 3.14
CA VAL A 151 3.70 2.14 2.65
C VAL A 151 4.41 1.91 1.32
N ASP A 152 4.26 2.87 0.40
CA ASP A 152 5.00 2.97 -0.86
C ASP A 152 6.03 4.08 -0.75
N LEU A 153 7.31 3.75 -0.95
CA LEU A 153 8.39 4.70 -0.69
C LEU A 153 9.65 4.44 -1.52
N THR A 154 10.52 5.45 -1.51
CA THR A 154 11.86 5.41 -2.11
C THR A 154 12.87 6.12 -1.22
N LEU A 155 14.11 6.21 -1.67
CA LEU A 155 15.25 6.84 -0.98
C LEU A 155 15.68 8.11 -1.69
N VAL A 156 16.02 9.13 -0.89
CA VAL A 156 16.68 10.36 -1.33
C VAL A 156 18.05 10.45 -0.67
N GLU A 157 19.10 10.71 -1.44
CA GLU A 157 20.43 10.97 -0.90
C GLU A 157 20.46 12.34 -0.23
N ILE A 158 20.77 12.41 1.06
CA ILE A 158 20.74 13.64 1.87
C ILE A 158 21.73 14.69 1.31
N ALA A 159 22.92 14.24 0.90
CA ALA A 159 23.98 15.15 0.43
C ALA A 159 23.62 15.90 -0.85
N THR A 160 22.82 15.32 -1.73
CA THR A 160 22.48 15.88 -3.05
C THR A 160 21.02 16.29 -3.17
N GLY A 161 20.14 15.80 -2.29
CA GLY A 161 18.69 15.94 -2.38
C GLY A 161 18.07 15.18 -3.56
N LYS A 162 18.81 14.27 -4.21
CA LYS A 162 18.33 13.50 -5.35
C LYS A 162 17.76 12.15 -4.91
N GLU A 163 16.65 11.77 -5.55
CA GLU A 163 16.09 10.44 -5.44
C GLU A 163 17.05 9.41 -6.01
N LEU A 164 17.19 8.25 -5.36
CA LEU A 164 17.98 7.15 -5.89
C LEU A 164 17.27 6.55 -7.10
N ASP A 165 18.05 6.28 -8.14
CA ASP A 165 17.55 5.64 -9.35
C ASP A 165 17.26 4.15 -9.06
N MET A 166 15.99 3.79 -9.00
CA MET A 166 15.50 2.42 -8.74
C MET A 166 15.32 1.61 -10.04
N GLY A 167 15.63 2.20 -11.22
CA GLY A 167 15.52 1.54 -12.52
C GLY A 167 14.11 1.51 -13.11
N GLY A 168 13.11 2.03 -12.40
CA GLY A 168 11.74 2.16 -12.84
C GLY A 168 10.96 3.10 -11.94
N PRO A 169 9.97 3.85 -12.48
CA PRO A 169 9.19 4.80 -11.70
C PRO A 169 8.18 4.08 -10.79
N PHE A 170 7.73 4.78 -9.76
CA PHE A 170 6.58 4.41 -8.94
C PHE A 170 5.31 4.25 -9.79
N ASP A 171 4.47 3.27 -9.47
CA ASP A 171 3.20 2.94 -10.16
C ASP A 171 3.37 2.50 -11.63
N TRP A 172 4.53 2.03 -12.02
CA TRP A 172 4.69 1.45 -13.35
C TRP A 172 4.09 0.03 -13.40
N PHE A 173 3.10 -0.18 -14.27
CA PHE A 173 2.48 -1.49 -14.47
C PHE A 173 3.30 -2.31 -15.46
N GLY A 174 4.07 -3.27 -14.94
CA GLY A 174 4.95 -4.14 -15.74
C GLY A 174 6.07 -4.74 -14.91
N GLU A 175 6.77 -5.70 -15.49
CA GLU A 175 7.85 -6.45 -14.83
C GLU A 175 9.01 -5.56 -14.31
N LEU A 176 9.19 -4.37 -14.89
CA LEU A 176 10.17 -3.37 -14.44
C LEU A 176 9.97 -2.99 -12.96
N SER A 177 8.76 -3.11 -12.44
CA SER A 177 8.41 -2.84 -11.04
C SER A 177 8.78 -3.98 -10.09
N HIS A 178 8.97 -5.19 -10.58
CA HIS A 178 9.31 -6.33 -9.74
C HIS A 178 10.67 -6.12 -9.05
N PRO A 179 10.79 -6.36 -7.74
CA PRO A 179 12.04 -6.18 -6.99
C PRO A 179 13.24 -6.93 -7.59
N ASP A 180 12.99 -8.10 -8.17
CA ASP A 180 13.99 -9.00 -8.75
C ASP A 180 14.19 -8.85 -10.26
N TYR A 181 13.60 -7.81 -10.89
CA TYR A 181 13.77 -7.56 -12.32
C TYR A 181 15.25 -7.46 -12.72
N GLN A 182 15.67 -8.26 -13.73
CA GLN A 182 17.09 -8.45 -14.03
C GLN A 182 17.67 -7.42 -14.99
N ASN A 183 16.83 -6.81 -15.84
CA ASN A 183 17.31 -5.90 -16.91
C ASN A 183 17.45 -4.45 -16.45
N ILE A 184 18.00 -4.24 -15.26
CA ILE A 184 18.40 -2.94 -14.70
C ILE A 184 19.89 -3.00 -14.34
N THR A 185 20.51 -1.84 -14.15
CA THR A 185 21.94 -1.75 -13.82
C THR A 185 22.23 -2.29 -12.41
N ASP A 186 23.48 -2.66 -12.15
CA ASP A 186 23.91 -3.11 -10.83
C ASP A 186 23.73 -2.02 -9.76
N ALA A 187 23.89 -0.74 -10.13
CA ALA A 187 23.62 0.39 -9.23
C ALA A 187 22.13 0.47 -8.84
N GLN A 188 21.21 0.29 -9.79
CA GLN A 188 19.78 0.27 -9.53
C GLN A 188 19.37 -0.93 -8.66
N LYS A 189 19.94 -2.12 -8.91
CA LYS A 189 19.76 -3.30 -8.03
C LYS A 189 20.24 -3.02 -6.62
N ALA A 190 21.44 -2.41 -6.47
CA ALA A 190 21.97 -2.03 -5.17
C ALA A 190 21.07 -1.04 -4.43
N ASN A 191 20.51 -0.04 -5.12
CA ASN A 191 19.59 0.92 -4.54
C ASN A 191 18.31 0.25 -4.01
N ARG A 192 17.68 -0.63 -4.81
CA ARG A 192 16.54 -1.45 -4.36
C ARG A 192 16.89 -2.32 -3.15
N THR A 193 18.10 -2.90 -3.13
CA THR A 193 18.59 -3.74 -2.03
C THR A 193 18.74 -2.93 -0.75
N ILE A 194 19.29 -1.71 -0.82
CA ILE A 194 19.41 -0.82 0.35
C ILE A 194 18.05 -0.57 1.01
N LEU A 195 17.05 -0.23 0.22
CA LEU A 195 15.69 0.01 0.71
C LEU A 195 15.09 -1.27 1.29
N ARG A 196 15.08 -2.35 0.51
CA ARG A 196 14.48 -3.63 0.91
C ARG A 196 15.07 -4.17 2.20
N ASP A 197 16.39 -4.18 2.33
CA ASP A 197 17.08 -4.78 3.47
C ASP A 197 16.81 -3.97 4.75
N ALA A 198 16.77 -2.64 4.67
CA ALA A 198 16.38 -1.80 5.81
C ALA A 198 14.93 -2.05 6.21
N MET A 199 14.00 -2.14 5.25
CA MET A 199 12.58 -2.41 5.54
C MET A 199 12.40 -3.80 6.18
N LEU A 200 13.06 -4.84 5.65
CA LEU A 200 13.03 -6.20 6.21
C LEU A 200 13.57 -6.24 7.64
N LEU A 201 14.68 -5.54 7.92
CA LEU A 201 15.30 -5.52 9.25
C LEU A 201 14.35 -4.98 10.31
N HIS A 202 13.47 -4.04 9.95
CA HIS A 202 12.50 -3.41 10.85
C HIS A 202 11.09 -3.96 10.70
N GLY A 203 10.95 -5.19 10.18
CA GLY A 203 9.73 -5.98 10.23
C GLY A 203 8.72 -5.69 9.12
N PHE A 204 9.11 -5.04 8.03
CA PHE A 204 8.25 -4.87 6.85
C PHE A 204 8.54 -5.95 5.80
N ASN A 205 7.49 -6.54 5.23
CA ASN A 205 7.56 -7.48 4.13
C ASN A 205 7.41 -6.74 2.79
N PRO A 206 8.27 -7.03 1.79
CA PRO A 206 8.12 -6.50 0.44
C PRO A 206 7.00 -7.21 -0.32
N LEU A 207 6.45 -6.54 -1.34
CA LEU A 207 5.58 -7.14 -2.34
C LEU A 207 6.43 -7.65 -3.53
N GLU A 208 6.14 -8.84 -4.04
CA GLU A 208 6.93 -9.45 -5.12
C GLU A 208 6.78 -8.76 -6.49
N SER A 209 5.74 -7.95 -6.67
CA SER A 209 5.46 -7.24 -7.92
C SER A 209 5.86 -5.75 -7.92
N GLU A 210 6.24 -5.17 -6.75
CA GLU A 210 6.44 -3.73 -6.60
C GLU A 210 7.63 -3.43 -5.68
N TRP A 211 8.73 -2.87 -6.22
CA TRP A 211 9.95 -2.60 -5.46
C TRP A 211 9.78 -1.54 -4.35
N TRP A 212 8.76 -0.70 -4.43
CA TRP A 212 8.46 0.39 -3.48
C TRP A 212 7.53 -0.02 -2.33
N HIS A 213 6.80 -1.14 -2.46
CA HIS A 213 5.68 -1.53 -1.61
C HIS A 213 6.09 -2.44 -0.46
N PHE A 214 5.76 -2.01 0.77
CA PHE A 214 6.10 -2.74 1.99
C PHE A 214 4.94 -2.73 2.98
N THR A 215 4.66 -3.87 3.58
CA THR A 215 3.63 -4.04 4.61
C THR A 215 4.25 -4.53 5.90
N LEU A 216 3.92 -3.93 7.05
CA LEU A 216 4.36 -4.40 8.36
C LEU A 216 3.88 -5.85 8.58
N ALA A 217 4.81 -6.77 8.92
CA ALA A 217 4.49 -8.19 9.08
C ALA A 217 3.45 -8.45 10.17
N GLU A 218 3.52 -7.70 11.27
CA GLU A 218 2.59 -7.79 12.38
C GLU A 218 1.61 -6.62 12.37
N GLU A 219 0.75 -6.55 11.36
CA GLU A 219 -0.29 -5.52 11.26
C GLU A 219 -1.24 -5.57 12.46
N PRO A 220 -1.60 -4.42 13.07
CA PRO A 220 -2.61 -4.40 14.13
C PRO A 220 -4.03 -4.69 13.61
N TYR A 221 -4.28 -4.46 12.34
CA TYR A 221 -5.60 -4.60 11.70
C TYR A 221 -5.55 -5.43 10.40
N PRO A 222 -5.16 -6.71 10.43
CA PRO A 222 -4.94 -7.50 9.22
C PRO A 222 -6.22 -7.74 8.38
N ASP A 223 -7.41 -7.60 8.99
CA ASP A 223 -8.70 -7.88 8.36
C ASP A 223 -9.65 -6.66 8.34
N THR A 224 -9.14 -5.45 8.67
CA THR A 224 -9.97 -4.24 8.74
C THR A 224 -9.56 -3.24 7.68
N TYR A 225 -10.46 -2.91 6.77
CA TYR A 225 -10.25 -1.95 5.70
C TYR A 225 -10.95 -0.64 6.05
N PHE A 226 -10.16 0.36 6.42
CA PHE A 226 -10.63 1.67 6.86
C PHE A 226 -11.05 2.55 5.68
N ASN A 227 -11.89 3.57 5.96
CA ASN A 227 -12.41 4.46 4.93
C ASN A 227 -12.53 5.94 5.36
N PHE A 228 -11.76 6.36 6.40
CA PHE A 228 -11.69 7.78 6.78
C PHE A 228 -10.85 8.58 5.77
N PRO A 229 -11.12 9.88 5.56
CA PRO A 229 -10.38 10.70 4.60
C PRO A 229 -8.95 10.97 5.06
N ILE A 230 -8.06 11.20 4.10
CA ILE A 230 -6.69 11.66 4.34
C ILE A 230 -6.73 13.18 4.34
N LYS A 231 -6.70 13.79 5.53
CA LYS A 231 -6.74 15.23 5.76
C LYS A 231 -5.81 15.62 6.91
N LEU A 232 -5.66 16.89 7.19
CA LEU A 232 -5.07 17.38 8.44
C LEU A 232 -6.11 17.23 9.56
N TYR A 233 -5.72 16.61 10.66
CA TYR A 233 -6.53 16.35 11.85
C TYR A 233 -6.09 17.24 13.00
#